data_a56835c82cc55b71228c5e47e16645c9
#
_entry.id   a56835c82cc55b71228c5e47e16645c9
#
_cell.length_a   1.000
_cell.length_b   1.000
_cell.length_c   1.000
_cell.angle_alpha   90.00
_cell.angle_beta   90.00
_cell.angle_gamma   90.00
#
_symmetry.space_group_name_H-M   'P 1'
#
loop_
_entity.id
_entity.type
_entity.pdbx_description
1 polymer ?
#
loop_
_entity_poly.entity_id
_entity_poly.type
_entity_poly.pdbx_seq_one_letter_code
_entity_poly.pdbx_strand_id
1 'polypeptide(L)'
;MQAIRAYLVLGVLLPVLNACIEPFTPNIGESEGYLVINGTVTDEEGYQFAEISRTSSYSDRVYFPLNECEVKVIDGQGNIFIMENYDNGQYRTWMDKQYLQKGNRYMLQVICDGKTYESEYDSLLPCPDIDSIYYKEISIEPDDPTETSKTGLQFYIDYDATGDYAENYRWEAVETWEYNAEERIFLIYNGIKFDEHDSMYKLDIRILSIFNENDRKTMDSLYTCWITREVKSIYTYTSHQKIDKKVSGLPLYVVTNKSNRLTIKYSILIKQLTLSSTAFNYWNQLQTQSQENGGLYETQPYQLKGNIKCLDDEEENVIGLFSASSVRTKRFTTSIHMNRQNYYCADIVEGWNRLLTYLWGGEIGQPPPNEDLLPVSPLYLHPFFDEMNSLRPDTFSLINQSCIDCTLKGGTLTKPDYW
;
A
#
# COMPACT_ATOMS: atom_id res chain seq x y z
N MET A 1 -51.43 18.59 43.38
CA MET A 1 -51.76 18.23 41.97
C MET A 1 -50.62 18.44 41.00
N GLN A 2 -49.80 19.50 41.11
CA GLN A 2 -48.65 19.72 40.20
C GLN A 2 -47.53 18.67 40.34
N ALA A 3 -47.20 18.21 41.55
CA ALA A 3 -46.18 17.20 41.77
C ALA A 3 -46.52 15.82 41.15
N ILE A 4 -47.78 15.40 41.22
CA ILE A 4 -48.24 14.13 40.65
C ILE A 4 -48.21 14.15 39.12
N ARG A 5 -48.44 15.32 38.48
CA ARG A 5 -48.31 15.49 37.03
C ARG A 5 -46.86 15.40 36.58
N ALA A 6 -45.92 15.95 37.39
CA ALA A 6 -44.46 15.86 37.05
C ALA A 6 -43.96 14.40 37.13
N TYR A 7 -44.37 13.63 38.10
CA TYR A 7 -44.00 12.19 38.19
C TYR A 7 -44.65 11.34 37.10
N LEU A 8 -45.87 11.67 36.65
CA LEU A 8 -46.54 10.98 35.54
C LEU A 8 -45.85 11.27 34.20
N VAL A 9 -45.38 12.49 33.94
CA VAL A 9 -44.64 12.84 32.76
C VAL A 9 -43.22 12.21 32.76
N LEU A 10 -42.56 12.19 33.92
CA LEU A 10 -41.27 11.53 34.07
C LEU A 10 -41.37 10.00 33.90
N GLY A 11 -42.43 9.37 34.37
CA GLY A 11 -42.68 7.94 34.26
C GLY A 11 -43.00 7.49 32.81
N VAL A 12 -43.52 8.38 31.98
CA VAL A 12 -43.79 8.09 30.55
C VAL A 12 -42.55 8.36 29.67
N LEU A 13 -41.62 9.26 30.12
CA LEU A 13 -40.40 9.55 29.39
C LEU A 13 -39.31 8.47 29.57
N LEU A 14 -39.28 7.78 30.71
CA LEU A 14 -38.25 6.77 31.01
C LEU A 14 -38.23 5.56 30.04
N PRO A 15 -39.34 4.99 29.57
CA PRO A 15 -39.29 3.84 28.64
C PRO A 15 -38.88 4.22 27.20
N VAL A 16 -38.90 5.50 26.83
CA VAL A 16 -38.49 5.94 25.46
C VAL A 16 -36.98 5.96 25.29
N LEU A 17 -36.21 5.92 26.39
CA LEU A 17 -34.75 5.95 26.34
C LEU A 17 -34.10 4.56 26.22
N ASN A 18 -34.88 3.48 26.21
CA ASN A 18 -34.39 2.12 25.95
C ASN A 18 -34.62 1.72 24.48
N ALA A 19 -34.34 2.58 23.54
CA ALA A 19 -34.17 2.17 22.16
C ALA A 19 -32.87 1.38 22.07
N CYS A 20 -32.91 0.07 22.24
CA CYS A 20 -31.83 -0.81 21.84
C CYS A 20 -31.64 -0.62 20.37
N ILE A 21 -30.48 -0.05 19.97
CA ILE A 21 -29.99 -0.13 18.60
C ILE A 21 -29.54 -1.60 18.46
N GLU A 22 -30.42 -2.45 17.95
CA GLU A 22 -29.98 -3.77 17.50
C GLU A 22 -29.06 -3.55 16.31
N PRO A 23 -27.80 -4.02 16.36
CA PRO A 23 -26.94 -3.96 15.18
C PRO A 23 -27.64 -4.77 14.09
N PHE A 24 -28.02 -4.09 13.01
CA PHE A 24 -28.52 -4.76 11.82
C PHE A 24 -27.38 -5.60 11.24
N THR A 25 -27.39 -6.89 11.52
CA THR A 25 -26.58 -7.87 10.83
C THR A 25 -27.38 -8.31 9.59
N PRO A 26 -27.04 -7.83 8.39
CA PRO A 26 -27.69 -8.34 7.20
C PRO A 26 -27.42 -9.85 7.13
N ASN A 27 -28.47 -10.62 6.96
CA ASN A 27 -28.34 -12.05 6.69
C ASN A 27 -27.90 -12.19 5.23
N ILE A 28 -26.62 -11.96 4.98
CA ILE A 28 -25.99 -12.19 3.70
C ILE A 28 -25.80 -13.71 3.65
N GLY A 29 -26.70 -14.40 2.95
CA GLY A 29 -26.57 -15.84 2.75
C GLY A 29 -25.15 -16.18 2.30
N GLU A 30 -24.65 -17.35 2.70
CA GLU A 30 -23.43 -17.92 2.17
C GLU A 30 -23.60 -18.13 0.66
N SER A 31 -23.39 -17.10 -0.15
CA SER A 31 -23.31 -17.24 -1.59
C SER A 31 -21.94 -17.81 -1.90
N GLU A 32 -21.90 -18.86 -2.67
CA GLU A 32 -20.66 -19.27 -3.36
C GLU A 32 -20.07 -18.02 -4.01
N GLY A 33 -18.79 -17.69 -3.69
CA GLY A 33 -18.18 -16.47 -4.17
C GLY A 33 -18.21 -16.37 -5.69
N TYR A 34 -18.55 -15.20 -6.22
CA TYR A 34 -18.51 -14.94 -7.66
C TYR A 34 -17.10 -15.20 -8.23
N LEU A 35 -17.04 -15.75 -9.42
CA LEU A 35 -15.79 -15.87 -10.15
C LEU A 35 -15.30 -14.47 -10.55
N VAL A 36 -14.02 -14.21 -10.28
CA VAL A 36 -13.32 -12.98 -10.64
C VAL A 36 -12.23 -13.31 -11.62
N ILE A 37 -12.27 -12.71 -12.80
CA ILE A 37 -11.27 -12.89 -13.86
C ILE A 37 -10.75 -11.51 -14.27
N ASN A 38 -9.47 -11.25 -14.04
CA ASN A 38 -8.79 -10.04 -14.49
C ASN A 38 -7.64 -10.42 -15.40
N GLY A 39 -7.46 -9.69 -16.50
CA GLY A 39 -6.32 -9.93 -17.39
C GLY A 39 -6.00 -8.70 -18.23
N THR A 40 -4.73 -8.55 -18.57
CA THR A 40 -4.28 -7.46 -19.43
C THR A 40 -3.19 -7.96 -20.36
N VAL A 41 -3.35 -7.68 -21.65
CA VAL A 41 -2.28 -7.77 -22.64
C VAL A 41 -1.76 -6.38 -22.90
N THR A 42 -0.44 -6.20 -22.81
CA THR A 42 0.22 -4.91 -23.08
C THR A 42 0.99 -4.95 -24.41
N ASP A 43 1.38 -3.78 -24.93
CA ASP A 43 2.24 -3.70 -26.12
C ASP A 43 3.74 -3.88 -25.80
N GLU A 44 4.09 -4.19 -24.56
CA GLU A 44 5.45 -4.49 -24.12
C GLU A 44 5.76 -5.98 -24.34
N GLU A 45 6.90 -6.28 -24.98
CA GLU A 45 7.41 -7.66 -25.08
C GLU A 45 7.70 -8.22 -23.69
N GLY A 46 7.17 -9.39 -23.38
CA GLY A 46 7.34 -10.00 -22.08
C GLY A 46 6.16 -10.82 -21.62
N TYR A 47 6.12 -11.08 -20.32
CA TYR A 47 5.02 -11.80 -19.70
C TYR A 47 3.76 -10.93 -19.66
N GLN A 48 2.66 -11.54 -20.14
CA GLN A 48 1.31 -11.04 -20.00
C GLN A 48 0.62 -11.82 -18.89
N PHE A 49 -0.25 -11.17 -18.11
CA PHE A 49 -0.81 -11.74 -16.88
C PHE A 49 -2.33 -11.78 -16.89
N ALA A 50 -2.85 -12.82 -16.23
CA ALA A 50 -4.25 -12.92 -15.83
C ALA A 50 -4.31 -13.39 -14.37
N GLU A 51 -5.35 -13.00 -13.65
CA GLU A 51 -5.61 -13.38 -12.26
C GLU A 51 -7.02 -13.95 -12.17
N ILE A 52 -7.14 -15.14 -11.55
CA ILE A 52 -8.42 -15.84 -11.39
C ILE A 52 -8.62 -16.19 -9.93
N SER A 53 -9.73 -15.73 -9.38
CA SER A 53 -10.06 -15.92 -7.97
C SER A 53 -11.59 -15.99 -7.77
N ARG A 54 -12.01 -16.22 -6.53
CA ARG A 54 -13.41 -16.04 -6.12
C ARG A 54 -13.53 -14.92 -5.11
N THR A 55 -14.68 -14.24 -5.12
CA THR A 55 -14.97 -13.25 -4.08
C THR A 55 -15.12 -13.92 -2.72
N SER A 56 -14.68 -13.26 -1.66
CA SER A 56 -14.94 -13.68 -0.28
C SER A 56 -16.28 -13.15 0.22
N SER A 57 -16.78 -13.74 1.32
CA SER A 57 -17.91 -13.17 2.04
C SER A 57 -17.51 -11.84 2.70
N TYR A 58 -18.49 -10.98 2.97
CA TYR A 58 -18.24 -9.68 3.63
C TYR A 58 -17.62 -9.86 5.04
N SER A 59 -17.96 -10.95 5.71
CA SER A 59 -17.49 -11.28 7.07
C SER A 59 -16.09 -11.86 7.10
N ASP A 60 -15.64 -12.49 6.01
CA ASP A 60 -14.37 -13.19 5.93
C ASP A 60 -13.62 -12.74 4.67
N ARG A 61 -12.71 -11.77 4.85
CA ARG A 61 -11.94 -11.14 3.75
C ARG A 61 -10.74 -12.00 3.35
N VAL A 62 -10.98 -13.24 3.00
CA VAL A 62 -9.93 -14.16 2.52
C VAL A 62 -9.86 -14.11 1.00
N TYR A 63 -8.65 -14.05 0.46
CA TYR A 63 -8.41 -14.19 -0.98
C TYR A 63 -8.49 -15.67 -1.36
N PHE A 64 -9.35 -16.03 -2.33
CA PHE A 64 -9.54 -17.39 -2.81
C PHE A 64 -9.01 -17.52 -4.24
N PRO A 65 -7.69 -17.80 -4.44
CA PRO A 65 -7.13 -18.00 -5.75
C PRO A 65 -7.57 -19.33 -6.36
N LEU A 66 -7.74 -19.36 -7.69
CA LEU A 66 -8.00 -20.57 -8.46
C LEU A 66 -6.77 -20.94 -9.28
N ASN A 67 -6.14 -22.05 -8.94
CA ASN A 67 -4.85 -22.47 -9.50
C ASN A 67 -4.98 -23.56 -10.59
N GLU A 68 -6.16 -24.15 -10.78
CA GLU A 68 -6.38 -25.31 -11.65
C GLU A 68 -7.23 -24.98 -12.89
N CYS A 69 -7.22 -23.72 -13.35
CA CYS A 69 -7.93 -23.32 -14.56
C CYS A 69 -7.01 -23.45 -15.79
N GLU A 70 -7.59 -23.77 -16.93
CA GLU A 70 -6.92 -23.64 -18.23
C GLU A 70 -7.15 -22.23 -18.75
N VAL A 71 -6.08 -21.48 -18.95
CA VAL A 71 -6.14 -20.07 -19.33
C VAL A 71 -5.37 -19.84 -20.61
N LYS A 72 -5.96 -19.12 -21.55
CA LYS A 72 -5.30 -18.75 -22.82
C LYS A 72 -5.75 -17.41 -23.33
N VAL A 73 -4.81 -16.70 -23.96
CA VAL A 73 -5.07 -15.52 -24.77
C VAL A 73 -5.15 -15.94 -26.23
N ILE A 74 -6.12 -15.41 -26.95
CA ILE A 74 -6.32 -15.66 -28.39
C ILE A 74 -6.26 -14.31 -29.08
N ASP A 75 -5.40 -14.16 -30.09
CA ASP A 75 -5.36 -12.94 -30.87
C ASP A 75 -6.40 -12.95 -32.02
N GLY A 76 -6.58 -11.80 -32.66
CA GLY A 76 -7.53 -11.64 -33.77
C GLY A 76 -7.13 -12.40 -35.04
N GLN A 77 -5.95 -13.02 -35.10
CA GLN A 77 -5.47 -13.85 -36.21
C GLN A 77 -5.62 -15.35 -35.91
N GLY A 78 -6.06 -15.70 -34.69
CA GLY A 78 -6.26 -17.08 -34.24
C GLY A 78 -5.01 -17.72 -33.61
N ASN A 79 -3.95 -16.95 -33.32
CA ASN A 79 -2.84 -17.46 -32.54
C ASN A 79 -3.27 -17.64 -31.08
N ILE A 80 -2.85 -18.75 -30.48
CA ILE A 80 -3.21 -19.14 -29.11
C ILE A 80 -1.97 -19.11 -28.24
N PHE A 81 -2.07 -18.36 -27.12
CA PHE A 81 -1.02 -18.24 -26.11
C PHE A 81 -1.53 -18.87 -24.82
N ILE A 82 -1.03 -20.07 -24.51
CA ILE A 82 -1.39 -20.78 -23.28
C ILE A 82 -0.68 -20.11 -22.10
N MET A 83 -1.45 -19.80 -21.06
CA MET A 83 -0.92 -19.20 -19.84
C MET A 83 -0.64 -20.28 -18.80
N GLU A 84 0.56 -20.29 -18.24
CA GLU A 84 0.95 -21.17 -17.14
C GLU A 84 0.53 -20.58 -15.80
N ASN A 85 0.10 -21.41 -14.87
CA ASN A 85 -0.07 -20.98 -13.47
C ASN A 85 1.30 -20.59 -12.92
N TYR A 86 1.40 -19.37 -12.39
CA TYR A 86 2.64 -18.82 -11.88
C TYR A 86 2.67 -18.77 -10.36
N ASP A 87 1.61 -18.25 -9.73
CA ASP A 87 1.49 -18.10 -8.28
C ASP A 87 0.05 -17.71 -7.90
N ASN A 88 -0.51 -18.34 -6.87
CA ASN A 88 -1.73 -17.88 -6.18
C ASN A 88 -2.87 -17.36 -7.11
N GLY A 89 -3.29 -18.16 -8.11
CA GLY A 89 -4.32 -17.75 -9.06
C GLY A 89 -3.84 -16.80 -10.15
N GLN A 90 -2.55 -16.51 -10.20
CA GLN A 90 -1.93 -15.73 -11.27
C GLN A 90 -1.44 -16.65 -12.38
N TYR A 91 -1.80 -16.30 -13.60
CA TYR A 91 -1.42 -16.98 -14.84
C TYR A 91 -0.61 -16.03 -15.71
N ARG A 92 0.37 -16.55 -16.41
CA ARG A 92 1.21 -15.76 -17.32
C ARG A 92 1.54 -16.52 -18.61
N THR A 93 1.79 -15.76 -19.67
CA THR A 93 2.36 -16.27 -20.91
C THR A 93 3.34 -15.25 -21.47
N TRP A 94 4.42 -15.73 -22.10
CA TRP A 94 5.34 -14.86 -22.83
C TRP A 94 4.79 -14.52 -24.21
N MET A 95 4.80 -13.24 -24.57
CA MET A 95 4.42 -12.80 -25.92
C MET A 95 5.52 -11.93 -26.53
N ASP A 96 5.97 -12.33 -27.72
CA ASP A 96 6.98 -11.60 -28.48
C ASP A 96 6.36 -10.35 -29.13
N LYS A 97 7.20 -9.34 -29.38
CA LYS A 97 6.80 -8.05 -29.96
C LYS A 97 6.02 -8.17 -31.28
N GLN A 98 6.32 -9.20 -32.09
CA GLN A 98 5.62 -9.42 -33.36
C GLN A 98 4.10 -9.65 -33.20
N TYR A 99 3.67 -10.19 -32.08
CA TYR A 99 2.25 -10.40 -31.78
C TYR A 99 1.61 -9.19 -31.11
N LEU A 100 2.39 -8.27 -30.54
CA LEU A 100 1.95 -7.12 -29.75
C LEU A 100 1.98 -5.83 -30.58
N GLN A 101 1.31 -5.86 -31.74
CA GLN A 101 1.27 -4.73 -32.65
C GLN A 101 0.03 -3.87 -32.43
N LYS A 102 0.18 -2.55 -32.65
CA LYS A 102 -0.93 -1.58 -32.66
C LYS A 102 -2.08 -2.08 -33.56
N GLY A 103 -3.27 -2.06 -33.02
CA GLY A 103 -4.49 -2.48 -33.73
C GLY A 103 -4.80 -3.97 -33.63
N ASN A 104 -3.87 -4.81 -33.13
CA ASN A 104 -4.16 -6.21 -32.84
C ASN A 104 -5.22 -6.31 -31.75
N ARG A 105 -6.03 -7.36 -31.81
CA ARG A 105 -7.11 -7.64 -30.87
C ARG A 105 -6.81 -8.93 -30.14
N TYR A 106 -7.23 -9.00 -28.89
CA TYR A 106 -7.03 -10.18 -28.03
C TYR A 106 -8.31 -10.45 -27.26
N MET A 107 -8.54 -11.71 -26.97
CA MET A 107 -9.53 -12.19 -26.02
C MET A 107 -8.91 -13.17 -25.04
N LEU A 108 -9.47 -13.26 -23.85
CA LEU A 108 -9.13 -14.26 -22.86
C LEU A 108 -10.17 -15.37 -22.86
N GLN A 109 -9.72 -16.61 -22.85
CA GLN A 109 -10.57 -17.76 -22.59
C GLN A 109 -10.07 -18.48 -21.34
N VAL A 110 -10.98 -18.80 -20.43
CA VAL A 110 -10.71 -19.52 -19.18
C VAL A 110 -11.65 -20.72 -19.10
N ILE A 111 -11.10 -21.89 -18.81
CA ILE A 111 -11.87 -23.07 -18.48
C ILE A 111 -11.60 -23.39 -17.01
N CYS A 112 -12.62 -23.31 -16.19
CA CYS A 112 -12.50 -23.46 -14.75
C CYS A 112 -13.75 -24.11 -14.19
N ASP A 113 -13.60 -25.08 -13.27
CA ASP A 113 -14.71 -25.84 -12.67
C ASP A 113 -15.67 -26.47 -13.71
N GLY A 114 -15.12 -26.88 -14.88
CA GLY A 114 -15.87 -27.48 -15.97
C GLY A 114 -16.70 -26.54 -16.82
N LYS A 115 -16.60 -25.24 -16.61
CA LYS A 115 -17.27 -24.18 -17.38
C LYS A 115 -16.26 -23.37 -18.19
N THR A 116 -16.71 -22.82 -19.31
CA THR A 116 -15.92 -21.99 -20.22
C THR A 116 -16.35 -20.53 -20.13
N TYR A 117 -15.37 -19.66 -19.95
CA TYR A 117 -15.54 -18.22 -19.84
C TYR A 117 -14.74 -17.52 -20.94
N GLU A 118 -15.35 -16.56 -21.62
CA GLU A 118 -14.70 -15.79 -22.66
C GLU A 118 -14.90 -14.28 -22.45
N SER A 119 -13.83 -13.53 -22.71
CA SER A 119 -13.95 -12.06 -22.82
C SER A 119 -14.41 -11.65 -24.20
N GLU A 120 -14.92 -10.44 -24.33
CA GLU A 120 -14.95 -9.76 -25.61
C GLU A 120 -13.53 -9.50 -26.11
N TYR A 121 -13.36 -9.35 -27.44
CA TYR A 121 -12.08 -8.88 -28.00
C TYR A 121 -11.83 -7.44 -27.62
N ASP A 122 -10.61 -7.15 -27.12
CA ASP A 122 -10.12 -5.81 -26.90
C ASP A 122 -8.88 -5.52 -27.76
N SER A 123 -8.65 -4.24 -28.08
CA SER A 123 -7.66 -3.82 -29.06
C SER A 123 -6.53 -3.01 -28.47
N LEU A 124 -5.28 -3.27 -28.88
CA LEU A 124 -4.14 -2.40 -28.59
C LEU A 124 -4.28 -1.06 -29.29
N LEU A 125 -4.75 -0.06 -28.55
CA LEU A 125 -4.87 1.31 -29.02
C LEU A 125 -3.54 2.08 -28.82
N PRO A 126 -3.19 3.00 -29.72
CA PRO A 126 -1.95 3.76 -29.59
C PRO A 126 -1.95 4.67 -28.38
N CYS A 127 -0.83 4.69 -27.64
CA CYS A 127 -0.60 5.49 -26.46
C CYS A 127 0.38 6.64 -26.77
N PRO A 128 0.07 7.90 -26.48
CA PRO A 128 1.04 8.99 -26.56
C PRO A 128 2.05 8.89 -25.41
N ASP A 129 3.22 9.46 -25.61
CA ASP A 129 4.21 9.58 -24.55
C ASP A 129 3.76 10.58 -23.47
N ILE A 130 4.23 10.40 -22.27
CA ILE A 130 4.06 11.36 -21.17
C ILE A 130 5.07 12.50 -21.38
N ASP A 131 4.62 13.71 -21.66
CA ASP A 131 5.49 14.86 -21.89
C ASP A 131 6.20 15.30 -20.63
N SER A 132 5.45 15.51 -19.55
CA SER A 132 6.01 15.92 -18.26
C SER A 132 5.29 15.31 -17.06
N ILE A 133 6.06 15.15 -15.98
CA ILE A 133 5.56 14.89 -14.62
C ILE A 133 6.15 15.99 -13.74
N TYR A 134 5.29 16.64 -12.96
CA TYR A 134 5.70 17.67 -12.00
C TYR A 134 4.77 17.68 -10.79
N TYR A 135 5.11 18.44 -9.77
CA TYR A 135 4.28 18.59 -8.57
C TYR A 135 4.06 20.04 -8.20
N LYS A 136 3.04 20.26 -7.38
CA LYS A 136 2.81 21.50 -6.62
C LYS A 136 2.66 21.12 -5.17
N GLU A 137 3.22 21.95 -4.30
CA GLU A 137 2.97 21.85 -2.87
C GLU A 137 1.53 22.26 -2.57
N ILE A 138 0.87 21.50 -1.71
CA ILE A 138 -0.52 21.75 -1.29
C ILE A 138 -0.62 21.69 0.23
N SER A 139 -1.56 22.47 0.78
CA SER A 139 -2.03 22.30 2.15
C SER A 139 -3.40 21.66 2.11
N ILE A 140 -3.60 20.65 2.93
CA ILE A 140 -4.87 19.93 3.07
C ILE A 140 -5.40 20.23 4.45
N GLU A 141 -6.46 21.02 4.52
CA GLU A 141 -7.17 21.28 5.76
C GLU A 141 -7.91 20.01 6.20
N PRO A 142 -7.85 19.64 7.47
CA PRO A 142 -8.57 18.49 7.97
C PRO A 142 -10.06 18.76 8.07
N ASP A 143 -10.86 17.70 7.90
CA ASP A 143 -12.31 17.77 8.13
C ASP A 143 -12.64 17.96 9.62
N ASP A 144 -11.77 17.44 10.51
CA ASP A 144 -11.86 17.63 11.96
C ASP A 144 -11.00 18.83 12.38
N PRO A 145 -11.60 19.89 12.99
CA PRO A 145 -10.86 21.06 13.47
C PRO A 145 -9.80 20.77 14.54
N THR A 146 -9.84 19.58 15.16
CA THR A 146 -8.84 19.15 16.15
C THR A 146 -7.58 18.57 15.52
N GLU A 147 -7.63 18.19 14.26
CA GLU A 147 -6.46 17.76 13.51
C GLU A 147 -5.67 18.96 12.98
N THR A 148 -4.36 18.79 12.83
CA THR A 148 -3.50 19.79 12.18
C THR A 148 -3.56 19.65 10.66
N SER A 149 -3.50 20.78 9.94
CA SER A 149 -3.40 20.80 8.47
C SER A 149 -2.20 19.98 8.00
N LYS A 150 -2.34 19.33 6.86
CA LYS A 150 -1.32 18.44 6.26
C LYS A 150 -0.70 19.15 5.07
N THR A 151 0.60 19.08 4.97
CA THR A 151 1.30 19.52 3.76
C THR A 151 1.60 18.33 2.88
N GLY A 152 1.60 18.51 1.58
CA GLY A 152 1.87 17.43 0.65
C GLY A 152 2.22 17.91 -0.74
N LEU A 153 2.44 16.96 -1.63
CA LEU A 153 2.71 17.15 -3.04
C LEU A 153 1.56 16.58 -3.85
N GLN A 154 0.92 17.41 -4.66
CA GLN A 154 0.02 16.98 -5.71
C GLN A 154 0.83 16.83 -6.99
N PHE A 155 0.86 15.60 -7.54
CA PHE A 155 1.51 15.31 -8.81
C PHE A 155 0.57 15.55 -9.97
N TYR A 156 1.15 16.05 -11.08
CA TYR A 156 0.47 16.35 -12.33
C TYR A 156 1.20 15.73 -13.49
N ILE A 157 0.46 15.45 -14.56
CA ILE A 157 1.04 15.03 -15.85
C ILE A 157 0.53 15.91 -16.99
N ASP A 158 1.36 16.00 -18.01
CA ASP A 158 1.02 16.56 -19.32
C ASP A 158 1.28 15.50 -20.40
N TYR A 159 0.42 15.44 -21.42
CA TYR A 159 0.63 14.62 -22.60
C TYR A 159 -0.15 15.19 -23.78
N ASP A 160 0.30 14.86 -25.02
CA ASP A 160 -0.32 15.28 -26.26
C ASP A 160 -0.88 14.06 -27.00
N ALA A 161 -2.20 13.93 -27.01
CA ALA A 161 -2.92 12.88 -27.74
C ALA A 161 -3.48 13.38 -29.08
N THR A 162 -2.88 14.44 -29.67
CA THR A 162 -3.25 14.94 -30.99
C THR A 162 -2.89 13.90 -32.06
N GLY A 163 -3.83 13.57 -32.94
CA GLY A 163 -3.67 12.54 -33.96
C GLY A 163 -4.46 11.27 -33.66
N ASP A 164 -3.90 10.13 -34.08
CA ASP A 164 -4.56 8.81 -34.01
C ASP A 164 -4.19 8.07 -32.73
N TYR A 165 -4.40 8.71 -31.57
CA TYR A 165 -4.19 8.11 -30.25
C TYR A 165 -5.53 7.75 -29.61
N ALA A 166 -5.48 6.85 -28.62
CA ALA A 166 -6.62 6.54 -27.77
C ALA A 166 -7.19 7.81 -27.10
N GLU A 167 -8.45 7.77 -26.74
CA GLU A 167 -9.11 8.87 -26.02
C GLU A 167 -9.23 8.63 -24.53
N ASN A 168 -9.15 7.37 -24.11
CA ASN A 168 -9.36 6.93 -22.75
C ASN A 168 -8.07 6.38 -22.17
N TYR A 169 -7.77 6.78 -20.96
CA TYR A 169 -6.54 6.42 -20.26
C TYR A 169 -6.79 6.04 -18.82
N ARG A 170 -5.90 5.20 -18.30
CA ARG A 170 -5.72 4.91 -16.88
C ARG A 170 -4.26 5.07 -16.50
N TRP A 171 -4.00 5.51 -15.28
CA TRP A 171 -2.64 5.59 -14.75
C TRP A 171 -2.48 4.69 -13.55
N GLU A 172 -1.37 4.00 -13.56
CA GLU A 172 -0.82 3.29 -12.42
C GLU A 172 0.45 3.99 -11.98
N ALA A 173 0.75 3.91 -10.69
CA ALA A 173 1.95 4.51 -10.15
C ALA A 173 2.69 3.53 -9.25
N VAL A 174 4.03 3.52 -9.37
CA VAL A 174 4.92 2.83 -8.45
C VAL A 174 5.78 3.89 -7.77
N GLU A 175 5.60 4.04 -6.47
CA GLU A 175 6.39 4.97 -5.67
C GLU A 175 7.61 4.29 -5.04
N THR A 176 8.70 5.03 -4.96
CA THR A 176 9.90 4.63 -4.21
C THR A 176 10.37 5.82 -3.40
N TRP A 177 10.74 5.60 -2.17
CA TRP A 177 11.31 6.65 -1.34
C TRP A 177 12.46 6.15 -0.49
N GLU A 178 13.41 7.06 -0.27
CA GLU A 178 14.50 6.90 0.67
C GLU A 178 14.10 7.50 2.01
N TYR A 179 14.38 6.81 3.07
CA TYR A 179 14.18 7.32 4.41
C TYR A 179 15.22 6.79 5.37
N ASN A 180 15.43 7.53 6.45
CA ASN A 180 16.25 7.11 7.56
C ASN A 180 15.38 6.55 8.68
N ALA A 181 15.95 5.63 9.45
CA ALA A 181 15.48 5.37 10.80
C ALA A 181 15.56 6.67 11.62
N GLU A 182 14.76 6.81 12.63
CA GLU A 182 14.74 8.02 13.46
C GLU A 182 16.04 8.16 14.26
N GLU A 183 16.59 7.01 14.66
CA GLU A 183 17.81 6.95 15.47
C GLU A 183 18.83 6.01 14.85
N ARG A 184 20.10 6.22 15.14
CA ARG A 184 21.19 5.34 14.79
C ARG A 184 21.48 4.34 15.91
N ILE A 185 22.18 3.27 15.57
CA ILE A 185 22.71 2.34 16.56
C ILE A 185 23.87 3.03 17.29
N PHE A 186 23.74 3.27 18.58
CA PHE A 186 24.81 3.84 19.40
C PHE A 186 25.41 2.84 20.41
N LEU A 187 24.68 1.80 20.72
CA LEU A 187 25.10 0.78 21.68
C LEU A 187 25.03 -0.61 21.08
N ILE A 188 26.00 -1.44 21.40
CA ILE A 188 25.96 -2.88 21.16
C ILE A 188 25.93 -3.56 22.51
N TYR A 189 24.97 -4.44 22.68
CA TYR A 189 24.87 -5.29 23.85
C TYR A 189 25.48 -6.65 23.52
N ASN A 190 26.41 -7.12 24.34
CA ASN A 190 27.10 -8.38 24.14
C ASN A 190 26.60 -9.46 25.12
N GLY A 191 25.54 -9.18 25.86
CA GLY A 191 24.99 -10.09 26.87
C GLY A 191 25.12 -9.55 28.28
N ILE A 192 25.01 -10.47 29.23
CA ILE A 192 25.13 -10.20 30.65
C ILE A 192 26.38 -10.91 31.14
N LYS A 193 27.18 -10.19 31.91
CA LYS A 193 28.34 -10.75 32.61
C LYS A 193 28.15 -10.69 34.10
N PHE A 194 28.50 -11.74 34.80
CA PHE A 194 28.62 -11.71 36.25
C PHE A 194 29.93 -11.02 36.61
N ASP A 195 29.83 -9.95 37.36
CA ASP A 195 31.00 -9.25 37.88
C ASP A 195 31.34 -9.82 39.29
N GLU A 196 32.42 -10.55 39.36
CA GLU A 196 32.86 -11.18 40.60
C GLU A 196 33.27 -10.16 41.68
N HIS A 197 33.70 -8.96 41.27
CA HIS A 197 34.13 -7.91 42.19
C HIS A 197 32.96 -7.32 42.97
N ASP A 198 31.86 -7.04 42.25
CA ASP A 198 30.63 -6.46 42.83
C ASP A 198 29.61 -7.54 43.20
N SER A 199 29.90 -8.82 42.91
CA SER A 199 28.98 -9.96 43.08
C SER A 199 27.59 -9.73 42.49
N MET A 200 27.54 -9.08 41.35
CA MET A 200 26.28 -8.77 40.66
C MET A 200 26.37 -8.97 39.13
N TYR A 201 25.21 -9.17 38.51
CA TYR A 201 25.14 -9.25 37.07
C TYR A 201 25.18 -7.82 36.47
N LYS A 202 26.00 -7.63 35.44
CA LYS A 202 26.12 -6.37 34.69
C LYS A 202 25.86 -6.59 33.22
N LEU A 203 25.27 -5.59 32.57
CA LEU A 203 25.13 -5.59 31.12
C LEU A 203 26.49 -5.34 30.47
N ASP A 204 26.88 -6.19 29.53
CA ASP A 204 28.04 -5.96 28.68
C ASP A 204 27.65 -5.08 27.49
N ILE A 205 27.84 -3.79 27.64
CA ILE A 205 27.48 -2.79 26.66
C ILE A 205 28.74 -2.14 26.10
N ARG A 206 28.83 -2.09 24.78
CA ARG A 206 29.82 -1.31 24.04
C ARG A 206 29.17 -0.07 23.43
N ILE A 207 29.67 1.08 23.81
CA ILE A 207 29.28 2.36 23.19
C ILE A 207 30.08 2.53 21.91
N LEU A 208 29.41 2.79 20.79
CA LEU A 208 30.02 3.04 19.50
C LEU A 208 30.56 4.48 19.41
N SER A 209 31.70 4.65 18.80
CA SER A 209 32.36 5.94 18.64
C SER A 209 32.22 6.48 17.23
N ILE A 210 31.73 7.71 17.09
CA ILE A 210 31.67 8.43 15.80
C ILE A 210 33.05 8.67 15.19
N PHE A 211 34.11 8.59 15.99
CA PHE A 211 35.50 8.76 15.52
C PHE A 211 36.12 7.47 14.96
N ASN A 212 35.48 6.32 15.19
CA ASN A 212 35.92 5.03 14.67
C ASN A 212 35.15 4.69 13.38
N GLU A 213 35.83 4.38 12.29
CA GLU A 213 35.21 4.09 10.99
C GLU A 213 34.34 2.83 11.02
N ASN A 214 34.77 1.77 11.71
CA ASN A 214 33.98 0.54 11.83
C ASN A 214 32.72 0.77 12.67
N ASP A 215 32.84 1.55 13.74
CA ASP A 215 31.69 1.91 14.56
C ASP A 215 30.68 2.73 13.75
N ARG A 216 31.12 3.69 12.93
CA ARG A 216 30.23 4.44 12.02
C ARG A 216 29.51 3.52 11.05
N LYS A 217 30.20 2.56 10.43
CA LYS A 217 29.56 1.58 9.54
C LYS A 217 28.48 0.77 10.28
N THR A 218 28.74 0.40 11.54
CA THR A 218 27.75 -0.28 12.38
C THR A 218 26.57 0.63 12.73
N MET A 219 26.83 1.88 13.10
CA MET A 219 25.78 2.87 13.40
C MET A 219 24.84 3.12 12.22
N ASP A 220 25.37 3.09 11.00
CA ASP A 220 24.63 3.38 9.78
C ASP A 220 24.04 2.12 9.11
N SER A 221 24.36 0.91 9.63
CA SER A 221 24.02 -0.35 8.95
C SER A 221 22.53 -0.59 8.74
N LEU A 222 21.68 -0.09 9.64
CA LEU A 222 20.21 -0.21 9.59
C LEU A 222 19.52 1.15 9.50
N TYR A 223 20.27 2.21 9.18
CA TYR A 223 19.78 3.57 9.26
C TYR A 223 19.04 4.03 8.01
N THR A 224 19.55 3.73 6.82
CA THR A 224 18.97 4.17 5.56
C THR A 224 18.34 3.02 4.79
N CYS A 225 17.08 3.17 4.43
CA CYS A 225 16.33 2.19 3.67
C CYS A 225 15.59 2.82 2.49
N TRP A 226 15.18 1.95 1.57
CA TRP A 226 14.29 2.26 0.44
C TRP A 226 13.04 1.40 0.51
N ILE A 227 11.88 2.00 0.23
CA ILE A 227 10.63 1.27 0.03
C ILE A 227 10.14 1.53 -1.37
N THR A 228 9.76 0.46 -2.07
CA THR A 228 9.06 0.52 -3.34
C THR A 228 7.71 -0.16 -3.20
N ARG A 229 6.64 0.51 -3.62
CA ARG A 229 5.30 -0.08 -3.60
C ARG A 229 4.41 0.49 -4.70
N GLU A 230 3.38 -0.25 -5.06
CA GLU A 230 2.34 0.23 -5.94
C GLU A 230 1.37 1.17 -5.22
N VAL A 231 0.90 2.17 -5.94
CA VAL A 231 -0.17 3.06 -5.49
C VAL A 231 -1.49 2.44 -5.89
N LYS A 232 -2.30 2.10 -4.90
CA LYS A 232 -3.58 1.39 -5.13
C LYS A 232 -4.72 2.29 -5.63
N SER A 233 -4.50 3.59 -5.80
CA SER A 233 -5.52 4.51 -6.27
C SER A 233 -5.72 4.36 -7.78
N ILE A 234 -6.98 4.42 -8.21
CA ILE A 234 -7.37 4.33 -9.62
C ILE A 234 -7.51 5.75 -10.16
N TYR A 235 -6.88 6.03 -11.29
CA TYR A 235 -6.97 7.29 -12.01
C TYR A 235 -7.33 7.02 -13.45
N THR A 236 -8.51 7.48 -13.86
CA THR A 236 -8.98 7.41 -15.25
C THR A 236 -9.29 8.79 -15.78
N TYR A 237 -9.16 8.96 -17.08
CA TYR A 237 -9.52 10.20 -17.76
C TYR A 237 -9.84 9.93 -19.22
N THR A 238 -10.80 10.71 -19.77
CA THR A 238 -11.11 10.70 -21.20
C THR A 238 -10.88 12.07 -21.81
N SER A 239 -10.22 12.10 -22.96
CA SER A 239 -10.07 13.30 -23.79
C SER A 239 -11.14 13.42 -24.88
N HIS A 240 -12.14 12.54 -24.92
CA HIS A 240 -13.15 12.45 -25.97
C HIS A 240 -13.84 13.78 -26.31
N GLN A 241 -14.05 14.65 -25.31
CA GLN A 241 -14.72 15.95 -25.52
C GLN A 241 -13.76 17.12 -25.76
N LYS A 242 -12.43 16.88 -25.76
CA LYS A 242 -11.44 17.94 -26.01
C LYS A 242 -11.12 18.10 -27.47
N ILE A 243 -11.17 19.36 -27.95
CA ILE A 243 -10.93 19.70 -29.37
C ILE A 243 -9.45 19.50 -29.75
N ASP A 244 -8.53 19.89 -28.88
CA ASP A 244 -7.08 19.85 -29.14
C ASP A 244 -6.39 18.59 -28.63
N LYS A 245 -7.09 17.73 -27.89
CA LYS A 245 -6.59 16.50 -27.27
C LYS A 245 -5.25 16.66 -26.50
N LYS A 246 -4.82 17.89 -26.22
CA LYS A 246 -3.71 18.19 -25.32
C LYS A 246 -4.21 18.24 -23.90
N VAL A 247 -3.54 17.53 -23.04
CA VAL A 247 -3.85 17.48 -21.62
C VAL A 247 -2.68 18.08 -20.85
N SER A 248 -2.94 19.17 -20.15
CA SER A 248 -1.96 19.85 -19.31
C SER A 248 -2.50 20.00 -17.90
N GLY A 249 -1.66 19.69 -16.93
CA GLY A 249 -1.98 19.82 -15.50
C GLY A 249 -3.05 18.83 -15.02
N LEU A 250 -3.08 17.61 -15.59
CA LEU A 250 -3.98 16.57 -15.08
C LEU A 250 -3.51 16.13 -13.70
N PRO A 251 -4.31 16.35 -12.63
CA PRO A 251 -3.94 15.92 -11.30
C PRO A 251 -4.07 14.40 -11.18
N LEU A 252 -3.05 13.73 -10.65
CA LEU A 252 -3.08 12.31 -10.41
C LEU A 252 -3.07 11.97 -8.93
N TYR A 253 -1.98 12.23 -8.27
CA TYR A 253 -1.61 11.56 -7.05
C TYR A 253 -1.14 12.56 -5.98
N VAL A 254 -1.58 12.35 -4.73
CA VAL A 254 -1.18 13.18 -3.58
C VAL A 254 -0.34 12.37 -2.62
N VAL A 255 0.81 12.89 -2.24
CA VAL A 255 1.64 12.36 -1.15
C VAL A 255 1.72 13.40 -0.05
N THR A 256 1.38 13.01 1.18
CA THR A 256 1.40 13.91 2.33
C THR A 256 2.57 13.63 3.27
N ASN A 257 2.90 14.59 4.11
CA ASN A 257 3.92 14.49 5.16
C ASN A 257 3.50 13.66 6.40
N LYS A 258 2.35 12.96 6.35
CA LYS A 258 1.94 12.01 7.40
C LYS A 258 2.90 10.83 7.57
N SER A 259 3.68 10.54 6.54
CA SER A 259 4.64 9.43 6.52
C SER A 259 6.05 9.94 6.20
N ASN A 260 7.02 9.05 6.26
CA ASN A 260 8.42 9.35 5.92
C ASN A 260 8.72 9.43 4.42
N ARG A 261 7.69 9.37 3.55
CA ARG A 261 7.86 9.38 2.08
C ARG A 261 8.56 10.61 1.52
N LEU A 262 8.37 11.76 2.15
CA LEU A 262 8.88 13.06 1.69
C LEU A 262 10.03 13.59 2.55
N THR A 263 10.73 12.72 3.29
CA THR A 263 11.78 13.17 4.22
C THR A 263 13.14 13.37 3.58
N ILE A 264 13.48 12.63 2.52
CA ILE A 264 14.81 12.68 1.90
C ILE A 264 14.70 12.78 0.39
N LYS A 265 14.25 11.69 -0.25
CA LYS A 265 14.16 11.59 -1.71
C LYS A 265 13.00 10.70 -2.09
N TYR A 266 12.25 11.14 -3.08
CA TYR A 266 11.05 10.48 -3.55
C TYR A 266 11.09 10.30 -5.07
N SER A 267 10.68 9.14 -5.55
CA SER A 267 10.56 8.82 -6.96
C SER A 267 9.20 8.20 -7.24
N ILE A 268 8.58 8.60 -8.33
CA ILE A 268 7.34 8.01 -8.83
C ILE A 268 7.52 7.58 -10.29
N LEU A 269 7.21 6.32 -10.59
CA LEU A 269 7.09 5.80 -11.94
C LEU A 269 5.62 5.80 -12.30
N ILE A 270 5.23 6.60 -13.27
CA ILE A 270 3.87 6.62 -13.83
C ILE A 270 3.83 5.70 -15.05
N LYS A 271 2.85 4.82 -15.08
CA LYS A 271 2.48 4.00 -16.23
C LYS A 271 1.16 4.52 -16.78
N GLN A 272 1.15 4.97 -18.02
CA GLN A 272 -0.02 5.42 -18.76
C GLN A 272 -0.49 4.28 -19.65
N LEU A 273 -1.72 3.82 -19.44
CA LEU A 273 -2.35 2.72 -20.16
C LEU A 273 -3.52 3.26 -21.01
N THR A 274 -3.60 2.83 -22.24
CA THR A 274 -4.78 3.12 -23.08
C THR A 274 -5.92 2.18 -22.73
N LEU A 275 -7.15 2.65 -22.85
CA LEU A 275 -8.35 1.88 -22.59
C LEU A 275 -9.30 1.94 -23.77
N SER A 276 -9.93 0.81 -24.11
CA SER A 276 -11.16 0.80 -24.90
C SER A 276 -12.31 1.46 -24.13
N SER A 277 -13.39 1.78 -24.78
CA SER A 277 -14.57 2.36 -24.11
C SER A 277 -15.14 1.42 -23.04
N THR A 278 -15.16 0.12 -23.29
CA THR A 278 -15.62 -0.89 -22.31
C THR A 278 -14.70 -0.90 -21.08
N ALA A 279 -13.38 -0.97 -21.28
CA ALA A 279 -12.41 -0.95 -20.19
C ALA A 279 -12.44 0.38 -19.42
N PHE A 280 -12.59 1.51 -20.11
CA PHE A 280 -12.73 2.82 -19.46
C PHE A 280 -13.95 2.89 -18.56
N ASN A 281 -15.12 2.46 -19.05
CA ASN A 281 -16.34 2.47 -18.27
C ASN A 281 -16.20 1.63 -16.99
N TYR A 282 -15.61 0.44 -17.10
CA TYR A 282 -15.36 -0.42 -15.95
C TYR A 282 -14.46 0.26 -14.91
N TRP A 283 -13.30 0.77 -15.32
CA TRP A 283 -12.34 1.39 -14.41
C TRP A 283 -12.85 2.72 -13.83
N ASN A 284 -13.58 3.50 -14.61
CA ASN A 284 -14.17 4.76 -14.15
C ASN A 284 -15.27 4.51 -13.10
N GLN A 285 -16.08 3.47 -13.28
CA GLN A 285 -17.07 3.06 -12.28
C GLN A 285 -16.39 2.59 -10.99
N LEU A 286 -15.32 1.80 -11.10
CA LEU A 286 -14.55 1.33 -9.96
C LEU A 286 -13.88 2.50 -9.22
N GLN A 287 -13.34 3.48 -9.95
CA GLN A 287 -12.79 4.71 -9.37
C GLN A 287 -13.85 5.47 -8.58
N THR A 288 -15.03 5.69 -9.16
CA THR A 288 -16.14 6.39 -8.50
C THR A 288 -16.55 5.66 -7.20
N GLN A 289 -16.78 4.37 -7.26
CA GLN A 289 -17.11 3.57 -6.06
C GLN A 289 -16.03 3.63 -4.98
N SER A 290 -14.75 3.65 -5.36
CA SER A 290 -13.63 3.71 -4.40
C SER A 290 -13.47 5.07 -3.72
N GLN A 291 -13.95 6.14 -4.36
CA GLN A 291 -13.86 7.52 -3.86
C GLN A 291 -15.07 7.95 -3.02
N GLU A 292 -16.24 7.32 -3.22
CA GLU A 292 -17.50 7.67 -2.56
C GLU A 292 -17.68 7.06 -1.15
N ASN A 293 -16.67 6.45 -0.56
CA ASN A 293 -16.78 5.79 0.74
C ASN A 293 -16.96 6.79 1.89
N GLY A 294 -18.15 6.86 2.48
CA GLY A 294 -18.45 7.49 3.78
C GLY A 294 -19.39 8.69 3.80
N GLY A 295 -20.09 9.00 2.71
CA GLY A 295 -21.03 10.12 2.64
C GLY A 295 -22.51 9.74 2.93
N LEU A 296 -23.27 10.67 3.51
CA LEU A 296 -24.71 10.50 3.81
C LEU A 296 -25.60 10.31 2.55
N TYR A 297 -25.03 10.50 1.36
CA TYR A 297 -25.68 10.41 0.03
C TYR A 297 -24.97 9.41 -0.87
N GLU A 298 -24.45 8.30 -0.32
CA GLU A 298 -23.82 7.25 -1.13
C GLU A 298 -24.82 6.69 -2.14
N THR A 299 -24.35 6.61 -3.40
CA THR A 299 -25.05 5.81 -4.39
C THR A 299 -25.00 4.35 -3.98
N GLN A 300 -26.12 3.64 -4.10
CA GLN A 300 -26.13 2.20 -3.79
C GLN A 300 -25.05 1.51 -4.64
N PRO A 301 -24.22 0.65 -4.02
CA PRO A 301 -23.24 -0.14 -4.78
C PRO A 301 -23.98 -0.92 -5.86
N TYR A 302 -23.58 -0.74 -7.10
CA TYR A 302 -24.09 -1.52 -8.22
C TYR A 302 -23.04 -2.53 -8.67
N GLN A 303 -23.52 -3.64 -9.21
CA GLN A 303 -22.65 -4.69 -9.69
C GLN A 303 -21.83 -4.19 -10.89
N LEU A 304 -20.51 -4.21 -10.78
CA LEU A 304 -19.60 -3.91 -11.86
C LEU A 304 -19.69 -5.03 -12.90
N LYS A 305 -20.15 -4.71 -14.10
CA LYS A 305 -20.13 -5.65 -15.23
C LYS A 305 -18.86 -5.44 -16.04
N GLY A 306 -18.04 -6.49 -16.10
CA GLY A 306 -16.90 -6.56 -17.00
C GLY A 306 -17.32 -6.97 -18.42
N ASN A 307 -16.36 -7.49 -19.16
CA ASN A 307 -16.55 -7.97 -20.54
C ASN A 307 -16.40 -9.48 -20.69
N ILE A 308 -16.53 -10.23 -19.59
CA ILE A 308 -16.36 -11.69 -19.55
C ILE A 308 -17.70 -12.35 -19.31
N LYS A 309 -17.97 -13.44 -20.05
CA LYS A 309 -19.21 -14.19 -19.99
C LYS A 309 -18.93 -15.68 -19.83
N CYS A 310 -19.80 -16.38 -19.10
CA CYS A 310 -19.85 -17.84 -19.12
C CYS A 310 -20.56 -18.30 -20.40
N LEU A 311 -19.98 -19.25 -21.12
CA LEU A 311 -20.60 -19.80 -22.34
C LEU A 311 -21.60 -20.93 -22.02
N ASP A 312 -21.45 -21.57 -20.88
CA ASP A 312 -22.24 -22.71 -20.45
C ASP A 312 -23.47 -22.30 -19.63
N ASP A 313 -23.49 -21.06 -19.11
CA ASP A 313 -24.55 -20.55 -18.23
C ASP A 313 -24.67 -19.02 -18.35
N GLU A 314 -25.70 -18.54 -19.05
CA GLU A 314 -25.90 -17.10 -19.27
C GLU A 314 -26.30 -16.33 -18.01
N GLU A 315 -26.78 -17.01 -16.96
CA GLU A 315 -27.16 -16.40 -15.70
C GLU A 315 -25.97 -16.30 -14.74
N GLU A 316 -24.86 -16.94 -15.02
CA GLU A 316 -23.67 -16.89 -14.16
C GLU A 316 -23.01 -15.51 -14.23
N ASN A 317 -22.92 -14.89 -13.07
CA ASN A 317 -22.27 -13.59 -12.94
C ASN A 317 -20.76 -13.75 -12.74
N VAL A 318 -20.00 -13.20 -13.68
CA VAL A 318 -18.54 -13.09 -13.63
C VAL A 318 -18.15 -11.64 -13.39
N ILE A 319 -17.25 -11.42 -12.44
CA ILE A 319 -16.69 -10.11 -12.13
C ILE A 319 -15.30 -10.01 -12.75
N GLY A 320 -14.91 -8.81 -13.18
CA GLY A 320 -13.58 -8.54 -13.68
C GLY A 320 -13.56 -8.08 -15.13
N LEU A 321 -12.37 -7.91 -15.66
CA LEU A 321 -12.14 -7.30 -16.96
C LEU A 321 -10.92 -7.93 -17.63
N PHE A 322 -11.04 -8.23 -18.91
CA PHE A 322 -9.90 -8.42 -19.79
C PHE A 322 -9.71 -7.21 -20.69
N SER A 323 -8.48 -6.70 -20.80
CA SER A 323 -8.18 -5.53 -21.63
C SER A 323 -6.87 -5.66 -22.40
N ALA A 324 -6.77 -4.95 -23.52
CA ALA A 324 -5.54 -4.76 -24.27
C ALA A 324 -5.12 -3.28 -24.21
N SER A 325 -3.91 -3.01 -23.69
CA SER A 325 -3.47 -1.64 -23.39
C SER A 325 -2.07 -1.39 -23.92
N SER A 326 -1.88 -0.33 -24.70
CA SER A 326 -0.51 0.17 -24.93
C SER A 326 -0.05 0.96 -23.71
N VAL A 327 1.22 0.77 -23.34
CA VAL A 327 1.80 1.32 -22.12
C VAL A 327 2.90 2.32 -22.43
N ARG A 328 2.90 3.46 -21.76
CA ARG A 328 4.02 4.40 -21.74
C ARG A 328 4.38 4.72 -20.30
N THR A 329 5.67 4.73 -20.03
CA THR A 329 6.17 4.93 -18.68
C THR A 329 7.05 6.16 -18.59
N LYS A 330 6.96 6.89 -17.50
CA LYS A 330 7.88 7.98 -17.18
C LYS A 330 8.15 8.00 -15.68
N ARG A 331 9.42 8.17 -15.32
CA ARG A 331 9.84 8.31 -13.93
C ARG A 331 10.15 9.76 -13.64
N PHE A 332 9.68 10.20 -12.48
CA PHE A 332 10.02 11.49 -11.89
C PHE A 332 10.68 11.27 -10.53
N THR A 333 11.74 12.01 -10.24
CA THR A 333 12.46 11.91 -8.96
C THR A 333 12.72 13.29 -8.43
N THR A 334 12.53 13.49 -7.13
CA THR A 334 12.78 14.76 -6.44
C THR A 334 13.41 14.53 -5.07
N SER A 335 14.33 15.40 -4.70
CA SER A 335 14.83 15.48 -3.32
C SER A 335 14.00 16.53 -2.58
N ILE A 336 13.33 16.11 -1.54
CA ILE A 336 12.46 16.97 -0.75
C ILE A 336 12.62 16.63 0.71
N HIS A 337 12.58 17.66 1.54
CA HIS A 337 12.77 17.54 2.99
C HIS A 337 11.56 18.12 3.71
N MET A 338 10.50 17.32 3.82
CA MET A 338 9.35 17.65 4.64
C MET A 338 9.45 16.95 5.99
N ASN A 339 9.30 17.68 7.06
CA ASN A 339 9.24 17.08 8.39
C ASN A 339 8.01 16.20 8.51
N ARG A 340 8.22 14.97 9.02
CA ARG A 340 7.14 14.08 9.36
C ARG A 340 6.34 14.62 10.52
N GLN A 341 5.00 14.59 10.43
CA GLN A 341 4.14 14.98 11.54
C GLN A 341 4.21 13.96 12.68
N ASN A 342 4.39 14.47 13.91
CA ASN A 342 4.20 13.76 15.19
C ASN A 342 4.64 12.30 15.23
N TYR A 343 5.93 12.06 15.32
CA TYR A 343 6.46 10.74 15.55
C TYR A 343 7.29 10.71 16.83
N TYR A 344 6.92 9.82 17.73
CA TYR A 344 7.60 9.61 19.01
C TYR A 344 8.29 8.24 18.99
N CYS A 345 9.55 8.20 19.32
CA CYS A 345 10.40 7.01 19.16
C CYS A 345 10.88 6.39 20.46
N ALA A 346 10.82 7.10 21.57
CA ALA A 346 11.51 6.64 22.77
C ALA A 346 10.71 6.88 24.06
N ASP A 347 10.72 5.86 24.92
CA ASP A 347 10.40 6.01 26.33
C ASP A 347 11.69 6.16 27.13
N ILE A 348 11.75 7.14 28.05
CA ILE A 348 12.91 7.39 28.89
C ILE A 348 12.84 6.50 30.12
N VAL A 349 13.89 5.71 30.36
CA VAL A 349 14.03 4.86 31.54
C VAL A 349 15.26 5.34 32.32
N GLU A 350 15.01 5.86 33.52
CA GLU A 350 16.08 6.32 34.40
C GLU A 350 16.54 5.20 35.34
N GLY A 351 17.85 5.01 35.42
CA GLY A 351 18.51 4.12 36.35
C GLY A 351 18.66 2.66 35.89
N TRP A 352 19.84 2.10 36.12
CA TRP A 352 20.19 0.71 35.81
C TRP A 352 19.19 -0.33 36.37
N ASN A 353 18.75 -0.12 37.62
CA ASN A 353 17.81 -1.02 38.28
C ASN A 353 16.48 -1.10 37.61
N ARG A 354 15.96 0.01 37.11
CA ARG A 354 14.71 0.10 36.34
C ARG A 354 14.86 -0.56 34.96
N LEU A 355 15.99 -0.34 34.31
CA LEU A 355 16.34 -0.99 33.05
C LEU A 355 16.40 -2.51 33.22
N LEU A 356 17.08 -3.02 34.26
CA LEU A 356 17.16 -4.45 34.55
C LEU A 356 15.78 -5.05 34.86
N THR A 357 14.93 -4.36 35.61
CA THR A 357 13.53 -4.79 35.88
C THR A 357 12.72 -4.84 34.61
N TYR A 358 12.89 -3.87 33.72
CA TYR A 358 12.19 -3.84 32.43
C TYR A 358 12.65 -4.97 31.50
N LEU A 359 13.96 -5.19 31.41
CA LEU A 359 14.53 -6.22 30.52
C LEU A 359 14.22 -7.65 31.01
N TRP A 360 14.09 -7.88 32.32
CA TRP A 360 13.95 -9.21 32.89
C TRP A 360 12.61 -9.50 33.54
N GLY A 361 11.80 -8.49 33.80
CA GLY A 361 10.54 -8.67 34.53
C GLY A 361 10.71 -9.21 35.97
N GLY A 362 11.92 -9.17 36.52
CA GLY A 362 12.29 -9.78 37.81
C GLY A 362 12.80 -8.77 38.84
N GLU A 363 12.97 -9.25 40.09
CA GLU A 363 13.53 -8.43 41.17
C GLU A 363 15.04 -8.25 41.01
N ILE A 364 15.53 -7.09 41.45
CA ILE A 364 16.96 -6.72 41.42
C ILE A 364 17.80 -7.77 42.17
N GLY A 365 18.85 -8.28 41.53
CA GLY A 365 19.82 -9.21 42.14
C GLY A 365 19.50 -10.68 41.95
N GLN A 366 18.43 -11.04 41.26
CA GLN A 366 18.15 -12.42 40.85
C GLN A 366 18.71 -12.68 39.44
N PRO A 367 19.29 -13.87 39.17
CA PRO A 367 19.72 -14.23 37.82
C PRO A 367 18.50 -14.29 36.90
N PRO A 368 18.67 -13.97 35.60
CA PRO A 368 17.60 -14.13 34.65
C PRO A 368 17.14 -15.60 34.61
N PRO A 369 15.85 -15.86 34.53
CA PRO A 369 15.31 -17.23 34.59
C PRO A 369 15.78 -18.12 33.44
N ASN A 370 16.30 -17.54 32.35
CA ASN A 370 16.96 -18.26 31.27
C ASN A 370 17.72 -17.25 30.38
N GLU A 371 18.98 -17.51 30.04
CA GLU A 371 19.78 -16.64 29.16
C GLU A 371 19.17 -16.49 27.75
N ASP A 372 18.39 -17.50 27.31
CA ASP A 372 17.71 -17.52 26.00
C ASP A 372 16.43 -16.69 25.95
N LEU A 373 15.94 -16.13 27.05
CA LEU A 373 14.66 -15.45 27.16
C LEU A 373 14.77 -13.91 27.30
N LEU A 374 15.89 -13.31 26.95
CA LEU A 374 15.98 -11.84 26.90
C LEU A 374 15.20 -11.33 25.68
N PRO A 375 14.00 -10.76 25.89
CA PRO A 375 13.12 -10.38 24.78
C PRO A 375 13.58 -9.12 24.04
N VAL A 376 14.71 -8.53 24.46
CA VAL A 376 15.15 -7.24 23.94
C VAL A 376 16.51 -7.40 23.29
N SER A 377 16.53 -7.30 21.98
CA SER A 377 17.78 -7.16 21.25
C SER A 377 18.50 -5.88 21.74
N PRO A 378 19.79 -5.97 21.97
CA PRO A 378 20.63 -4.91 22.57
C PRO A 378 20.75 -3.64 21.75
N LEU A 379 20.26 -3.64 20.53
CA LEU A 379 20.26 -2.48 19.63
C LEU A 379 19.30 -1.38 20.05
N TYR A 380 18.48 -1.59 21.11
CA TYR A 380 17.35 -0.70 21.45
C TYR A 380 17.61 0.25 22.59
N LEU A 381 18.81 0.26 23.12
CA LEU A 381 19.22 1.19 24.15
C LEU A 381 19.92 2.39 23.49
N HIS A 382 19.37 3.56 23.70
CA HIS A 382 20.00 4.80 23.28
C HIS A 382 20.52 5.56 24.51
N PRO A 383 21.77 6.05 24.50
CA PRO A 383 22.27 6.87 25.60
C PRO A 383 21.46 8.16 25.66
N PHE A 384 21.04 8.53 26.87
CA PHE A 384 20.36 9.80 27.08
C PHE A 384 21.38 10.93 27.24
N PHE A 385 21.22 11.97 26.44
CA PHE A 385 21.98 13.20 26.55
C PHE A 385 21.07 14.27 27.19
N ASP A 386 21.58 14.95 28.21
CA ASP A 386 20.84 16.05 28.85
C ASP A 386 20.77 17.29 27.92
N GLU A 387 20.04 18.34 28.38
CA GLU A 387 19.88 19.60 27.63
C GLU A 387 21.21 20.30 27.30
N MET A 388 22.30 19.98 28.02
CA MET A 388 23.64 20.46 27.76
C MET A 388 24.47 19.51 26.88
N ASN A 389 23.84 18.50 26.27
CA ASN A 389 24.49 17.51 25.43
C ASN A 389 25.54 16.65 26.19
N SER A 390 25.36 16.48 27.49
CA SER A 390 26.23 15.65 28.34
C SER A 390 25.62 14.27 28.52
N LEU A 391 26.43 13.23 28.33
CA LEU A 391 26.02 11.84 28.50
C LEU A 391 25.66 11.58 29.98
N ARG A 392 24.44 11.12 30.24
CA ARG A 392 24.01 10.60 31.53
C ARG A 392 24.27 9.10 31.58
N PRO A 393 25.28 8.62 32.33
CA PRO A 393 25.72 7.23 32.26
C PRO A 393 24.75 6.21 32.86
N ASP A 394 23.71 6.67 33.55
CA ASP A 394 22.70 5.88 34.25
C ASP A 394 21.29 6.04 33.67
N THR A 395 21.15 6.80 32.58
CA THR A 395 19.87 7.07 31.95
C THR A 395 19.87 6.56 30.50
N PHE A 396 18.86 5.78 30.13
CA PHE A 396 18.71 5.19 28.80
C PHE A 396 17.34 5.49 28.25
N SER A 397 17.27 5.69 26.95
CA SER A 397 16.00 5.69 26.23
C SER A 397 15.72 4.29 25.70
N LEU A 398 14.57 3.75 26.04
CA LEU A 398 14.07 2.55 25.40
C LEU A 398 13.44 2.99 24.07
N ILE A 399 14.05 2.57 22.99
CA ILE A 399 13.63 2.94 21.65
C ILE A 399 12.91 1.75 21.03
N ASN A 400 11.76 2.02 20.38
CA ASN A 400 11.11 1.00 19.59
C ASN A 400 12.07 0.53 18.49
N GLN A 401 12.14 -0.78 18.29
CA GLN A 401 13.03 -1.42 17.32
C GLN A 401 12.94 -0.78 15.93
N SER A 402 11.71 -0.49 15.48
CA SER A 402 11.46 0.14 14.18
C SER A 402 12.02 1.56 14.05
N CYS A 403 12.46 2.17 15.15
CA CYS A 403 13.08 3.49 15.14
C CYS A 403 14.58 3.46 14.88
N ILE A 404 15.22 2.31 15.07
CA ILE A 404 16.66 2.08 14.79
C ILE A 404 16.84 1.27 13.52
N ASP A 405 15.96 0.30 13.29
CA ASP A 405 16.00 -0.59 12.14
C ASP A 405 14.95 -0.20 11.11
N CYS A 406 15.37 0.46 10.06
CA CYS A 406 14.49 0.89 8.98
C CYS A 406 13.86 -0.29 8.23
N THR A 407 14.44 -1.51 8.28
CA THR A 407 13.89 -2.69 7.58
C THR A 407 12.56 -3.14 8.19
N LEU A 408 12.36 -2.91 9.48
CA LEU A 408 11.12 -3.27 10.19
C LEU A 408 9.90 -2.44 9.77
N LYS A 409 10.10 -1.37 9.01
CA LYS A 409 9.04 -0.60 8.36
C LYS A 409 8.75 -1.06 6.92
N GLY A 410 9.28 -2.22 6.54
CA GLY A 410 9.14 -2.80 5.20
C GLY A 410 10.16 -2.28 4.19
N GLY A 411 11.19 -1.59 4.64
CA GLY A 411 12.27 -1.10 3.79
C GLY A 411 13.32 -2.17 3.48
N THR A 412 14.09 -1.93 2.44
CA THR A 412 15.28 -2.71 2.08
C THR A 412 16.52 -1.83 2.20
N LEU A 413 17.64 -2.45 2.59
CA LEU A 413 18.96 -1.80 2.61
C LEU A 413 19.57 -1.68 1.20
N THR A 414 18.98 -2.34 0.22
CA THR A 414 19.45 -2.32 -1.17
C THR A 414 18.88 -1.09 -1.87
N LYS A 415 19.79 -0.21 -2.27
CA LYS A 415 19.46 0.96 -3.07
C LYS A 415 19.01 0.52 -4.47
N PRO A 416 17.88 1.00 -5.00
CA PRO A 416 17.45 0.68 -6.35
C PRO A 416 18.43 1.19 -7.42
N ASP A 417 18.60 0.44 -8.51
CA ASP A 417 19.57 0.78 -9.58
C ASP A 417 19.32 2.13 -10.26
N TYR A 418 18.07 2.57 -10.30
CA TYR A 418 17.66 3.87 -10.90
C TYR A 418 17.72 5.05 -9.92
N TRP A 419 18.25 4.87 -8.70
CA TRP A 419 18.23 5.87 -7.63
C TRP A 419 19.34 6.89 -7.67
#